data_ea311baae0faaaf262cab34470cc940e
#
_entry.id   ea311baae0faaaf262cab34470cc940e
#
_cell.length_a   1.000
_cell.length_b   1.000
_cell.length_c   1.000
_cell.angle_alpha   90.00
_cell.angle_beta   90.00
_cell.angle_gamma   90.00
#
_symmetry.space_group_name_H-M   'P 1'
#
loop_
_entity.id
_entity.type
_entity.pdbx_description
1 polymer ?
#
loop_
_entity_poly.entity_id
_entity_poly.type
_entity_poly.pdbx_seq_one_letter_code
_entity_poly.pdbx_strand_id
1 'polypeptide(L)'
;MKTIIELISDELRCAFAKLSYDEKYGKANISNRPDLCEYQCNGAMAAAKEYKKKPIDIANEVVEILKESESFEKIEAIMPGFININIDRKS
;
A
#
# COMPACT_ATOMS: atom_id res chain seq x y z
N MET A 1 10.98 -15.05 11.77
CA MET A 1 9.66 -14.38 11.93
C MET A 1 9.67 -13.04 11.21
N LYS A 2 8.64 -12.77 10.44
CA LYS A 2 8.56 -11.51 9.71
C LYS A 2 8.10 -10.37 10.60
N THR A 3 8.61 -9.17 10.35
CA THR A 3 8.13 -7.97 11.03
C THR A 3 6.78 -7.57 10.44
N ILE A 4 6.08 -6.66 11.13
CA ILE A 4 4.80 -6.15 10.62
C ILE A 4 4.99 -5.47 9.27
N ILE A 5 6.08 -4.71 9.10
CA ILE A 5 6.38 -4.06 7.83
C ILE A 5 6.57 -5.08 6.72
N GLU A 6 7.22 -6.19 7.00
CA GLU A 6 7.42 -7.24 6.00
C GLU A 6 6.09 -7.89 5.59
N LEU A 7 5.21 -8.13 6.56
CA LEU A 7 3.89 -8.68 6.28
C LEU A 7 3.04 -7.74 5.42
N ILE A 8 3.08 -6.45 5.75
CA ILE A 8 2.37 -5.43 4.96
C ILE A 8 2.95 -5.36 3.56
N SER A 9 4.29 -5.39 3.46
CA SER A 9 4.95 -5.35 2.15
C SER A 9 4.59 -6.57 1.30
N ASP A 10 4.48 -7.75 1.91
CA ASP A 10 4.05 -8.95 1.19
C ASP A 10 2.65 -8.78 0.61
N GLU A 11 1.73 -8.21 1.39
CA GLU A 11 0.37 -7.94 0.93
C GLU A 11 0.37 -6.94 -0.22
N LEU A 12 1.18 -5.89 -0.12
CA LEU A 12 1.30 -4.88 -1.16
C LEU A 12 1.87 -5.49 -2.44
N ARG A 13 2.91 -6.32 -2.32
CA ARG A 13 3.50 -6.99 -3.48
C ARG A 13 2.48 -7.86 -4.18
N CYS A 14 1.68 -8.59 -3.42
CA CYS A 14 0.62 -9.41 -4.01
C CYS A 14 -0.39 -8.55 -4.77
N ALA A 15 -0.77 -7.41 -4.21
CA ALA A 15 -1.72 -6.52 -4.85
C ALA A 15 -1.15 -5.95 -6.16
N PHE A 16 0.10 -5.51 -6.15
CA PHE A 16 0.74 -5.02 -7.38
C PHE A 16 0.83 -6.12 -8.44
N ALA A 17 1.18 -7.33 -8.01
CA ALA A 17 1.26 -8.47 -8.94
C ALA A 17 -0.09 -8.79 -9.57
N LYS A 18 -1.16 -8.73 -8.79
CA LYS A 18 -2.52 -8.97 -9.30
C LYS A 18 -2.93 -7.95 -10.35
N LEU A 19 -2.39 -6.75 -10.25
CA LEU A 19 -2.67 -5.67 -11.20
C LEU A 19 -1.70 -5.66 -12.37
N SER A 20 -0.81 -6.65 -12.45
CA SER A 20 0.21 -6.77 -13.48
C SER A 20 1.29 -5.68 -13.40
N TYR A 21 1.49 -5.13 -12.22
CA TYR A 21 2.59 -4.20 -11.95
C TYR A 21 3.75 -4.99 -11.33
N ASP A 22 4.94 -4.38 -11.37
CA ASP A 22 6.12 -5.00 -10.78
C ASP A 22 5.99 -5.05 -9.25
N GLU A 23 6.28 -6.21 -8.68
CA GLU A 23 6.18 -6.41 -7.23
C GLU A 23 7.10 -5.50 -6.42
N LYS A 24 8.18 -5.01 -7.03
CA LYS A 24 9.15 -4.14 -6.34
C LYS A 24 8.51 -2.87 -5.76
N TYR A 25 7.37 -2.47 -6.27
CA TYR A 25 6.66 -1.29 -5.78
C TYR A 25 5.88 -1.56 -4.50
N GLY A 26 5.69 -2.81 -4.13
CA GLY A 26 4.96 -3.19 -2.93
C GLY A 26 5.85 -3.17 -1.69
N LYS A 27 6.23 -1.99 -1.26
CA LYS A 27 7.08 -1.83 -0.09
C LYS A 27 6.46 -0.83 0.89
N ALA A 28 6.26 -1.29 2.12
CA ALA A 28 5.73 -0.43 3.18
C ALA A 28 6.86 0.27 3.92
N ASN A 29 6.56 1.46 4.40
CA ASN A 29 7.48 2.26 5.22
C ASN A 29 6.74 2.76 6.44
N ILE A 30 7.49 3.11 7.50
CA ILE A 30 6.92 3.75 8.66
C ILE A 30 6.48 5.16 8.25
N SER A 31 5.23 5.51 8.56
CA SER A 31 4.70 6.82 8.18
C SER A 31 5.42 7.95 8.90
N ASN A 32 5.63 9.06 8.19
CA ASN A 32 6.14 10.29 8.78
C ASN A 32 5.06 11.06 9.54
N ARG A 33 3.81 10.61 9.41
CA ARG A 33 2.64 11.23 10.05
C ARG A 33 1.91 10.20 10.88
N PRO A 34 2.46 9.78 12.03
CA PRO A 34 1.84 8.70 12.83
C PRO A 34 0.46 9.06 13.38
N ASP A 35 0.13 10.35 13.40
CA ASP A 35 -1.19 10.80 13.76
C ASP A 35 -2.26 10.49 12.71
N LEU A 36 -1.84 10.24 11.47
CA LEU A 36 -2.74 9.93 10.36
C LEU A 36 -2.76 8.45 10.01
N CYS A 37 -1.60 7.80 10.06
CA CYS A 37 -1.49 6.39 9.74
C CYS A 37 -0.21 5.81 10.34
N GLU A 38 -0.20 4.50 10.52
CA GLU A 38 0.96 3.80 11.09
C GLU A 38 2.02 3.52 10.02
N TYR A 39 1.60 3.13 8.84
CA TYR A 39 2.48 2.78 7.73
C TYR A 39 2.01 3.44 6.45
N GLN A 40 2.92 3.58 5.51
CA GLN A 40 2.63 4.24 4.26
C GLN A 40 3.38 3.56 3.12
N CYS A 41 2.76 3.51 1.96
CA CYS A 41 3.40 3.00 0.74
C CYS A 41 3.37 4.07 -0.32
N ASN A 42 4.52 4.34 -0.93
CA ASN A 42 4.61 5.31 -2.03
C ASN A 42 4.96 4.62 -3.36
N GLY A 43 4.84 3.29 -3.41
CA GLY A 43 5.16 2.53 -4.62
C GLY A 43 4.33 2.93 -5.83
N ALA A 44 3.08 3.36 -5.59
CA ALA A 44 2.22 3.79 -6.68
C ALA A 44 2.79 4.98 -7.45
N MET A 45 3.50 5.87 -6.77
CA MET A 45 4.12 7.03 -7.43
C MET A 45 5.26 6.60 -8.36
N ALA A 46 6.07 5.64 -7.92
CA ALA A 46 7.12 5.10 -8.76
C ALA A 46 6.55 4.29 -9.93
N ALA A 47 5.54 3.47 -9.67
CA ALA A 47 4.88 2.69 -10.70
C ALA A 47 4.24 3.58 -11.77
N ALA A 48 3.67 4.71 -11.35
CA ALA A 48 3.04 5.64 -12.28
C ALA A 48 4.01 6.15 -13.34
N LYS A 49 5.25 6.36 -12.97
CA LYS A 49 6.29 6.80 -13.92
C LYS A 49 6.61 5.70 -14.92
N GLU A 50 6.68 4.46 -14.46
CA GLU A 50 7.01 3.34 -15.34
C GLU A 50 5.86 2.98 -16.27
N TYR A 51 4.65 2.98 -15.77
CA TYR A 51 3.47 2.56 -16.53
C TYR A 51 2.68 3.72 -17.15
N LYS A 52 3.17 4.95 -16.98
CA LYS A 52 2.55 6.16 -17.53
C LYS A 52 1.08 6.31 -17.11
N LYS A 53 0.83 6.08 -15.84
CA LYS A 53 -0.50 6.23 -15.24
C LYS A 53 -0.46 7.28 -14.14
N LYS A 54 -1.64 7.69 -13.69
CA LYS A 54 -1.72 8.60 -12.56
C LYS A 54 -1.43 7.84 -11.27
N PRO A 55 -0.58 8.36 -10.38
CA PRO A 55 -0.25 7.66 -9.14
C PRO A 55 -1.48 7.34 -8.29
N ILE A 56 -2.43 8.27 -8.21
CA ILE A 56 -3.64 8.06 -7.41
C ILE A 56 -4.49 6.91 -7.97
N ASP A 57 -4.53 6.75 -9.29
CA ASP A 57 -5.27 5.65 -9.90
C ASP A 57 -4.68 4.31 -9.49
N ILE A 58 -3.35 4.19 -9.52
CA ILE A 58 -2.67 2.96 -9.12
C ILE A 58 -2.90 2.71 -7.62
N ALA A 59 -2.80 3.77 -6.80
CA ALA A 59 -3.03 3.64 -5.37
C ALA A 59 -4.46 3.16 -5.08
N ASN A 60 -5.45 3.69 -5.79
CA ASN A 60 -6.83 3.27 -5.63
C ASN A 60 -7.03 1.80 -6.01
N GLU A 61 -6.40 1.37 -7.10
CA GLU A 61 -6.48 -0.03 -7.53
C GLU A 61 -5.91 -0.97 -6.47
N VAL A 62 -4.77 -0.61 -5.90
CA VAL A 62 -4.14 -1.39 -4.84
C VAL A 62 -5.03 -1.43 -3.59
N VAL A 63 -5.56 -0.28 -3.20
CA VAL A 63 -6.43 -0.18 -2.03
C VAL A 63 -7.69 -1.05 -2.21
N GLU A 64 -8.28 -1.05 -3.39
CA GLU A 64 -9.47 -1.86 -3.65
C GLU A 64 -9.19 -3.36 -3.43
N ILE A 65 -8.02 -3.82 -3.82
CA ILE A 65 -7.63 -5.21 -3.60
C ILE A 65 -7.44 -5.47 -2.11
N LEU A 66 -6.74 -4.56 -1.42
CA LEU A 66 -6.38 -4.77 -0.02
C LEU A 66 -7.52 -4.52 0.96
N LYS A 67 -8.56 -3.80 0.55
CA LYS A 67 -9.74 -3.63 1.38
C LYS A 67 -10.43 -4.95 1.75
N GLU A 68 -10.24 -5.95 0.92
CA GLU A 68 -10.82 -7.26 1.17
C GLU A 68 -10.02 -8.04 2.21
N SER A 69 -8.82 -7.59 2.55
CA SER A 69 -7.99 -8.23 3.55
C SER A 69 -8.41 -7.81 4.94
N GLU A 70 -8.54 -8.77 5.85
CA GLU A 70 -8.88 -8.49 7.23
C GLU A 70 -7.66 -8.03 8.04
N SER A 71 -6.48 -8.03 7.42
CA SER A 71 -5.24 -7.65 8.08
C SER A 71 -5.15 -6.16 8.40
N PHE A 72 -5.96 -5.32 7.73
CA PHE A 72 -5.88 -3.88 7.88
C PHE A 72 -7.14 -3.33 8.54
N GLU A 73 -6.95 -2.48 9.57
CA GLU A 73 -8.04 -1.75 10.18
C GLU A 73 -8.55 -0.66 9.24
N LYS A 74 -7.60 0.01 8.58
CA LYS A 74 -7.91 1.06 7.63
C LYS A 74 -6.83 1.13 6.57
N ILE A 75 -7.26 1.24 5.33
CA ILE A 75 -6.34 1.45 4.22
C ILE A 75 -7.01 2.43 3.25
N GLU A 76 -6.27 3.44 2.82
CA GLU A 76 -6.83 4.45 1.93
C GLU A 76 -5.75 5.03 1.01
N ALA A 77 -6.19 5.47 -0.16
CA ALA A 77 -5.31 6.13 -1.12
C ALA A 77 -5.42 7.64 -0.93
N ILE A 78 -4.28 8.30 -0.85
CA ILE A 78 -4.19 9.75 -0.61
C ILE A 78 -3.43 10.40 -1.76
N MET A 79 -3.90 11.55 -2.22
CA MET A 79 -3.20 12.30 -3.25
C MET A 79 -1.79 12.67 -2.79
N PRO A 80 -0.79 12.66 -3.67
CA PRO A 80 -0.85 12.36 -5.12
C PRO A 80 -0.87 10.87 -5.45
N GLY A 81 -0.53 9.99 -4.53
CA GLY A 81 -0.49 8.56 -4.78
C GLY A 81 0.08 7.76 -3.62
N PHE A 82 -0.13 8.26 -2.40
CA PHE A 82 0.26 7.54 -1.20
C PHE A 82 -0.84 6.58 -0.75
N ILE A 83 -0.43 5.48 -0.16
CA ILE A 83 -1.35 4.53 0.45
C ILE A 83 -1.09 4.55 1.96
N ASN A 84 -2.07 5.02 2.73
CA ASN A 84 -1.98 5.06 4.18
C ASN A 84 -2.58 3.79 4.77
N ILE A 85 -1.88 3.19 5.72
CA ILE A 85 -2.22 1.88 6.24
C ILE A 85 -2.22 1.90 7.77
N ASN A 86 -3.31 1.41 8.36
CA ASN A 86 -3.40 1.16 9.79
C ASN A 86 -3.72 -0.32 10.00
N ILE A 87 -3.02 -0.94 10.94
CA ILE A 87 -3.18 -2.36 11.23
C ILE A 87 -4.26 -2.55 12.29
N ASP A 88 -5.07 -3.60 12.12
CA ASP A 88 -6.05 -3.98 13.13
C ASP A 88 -5.31 -4.64 14.30
N ARG A 89 -5.32 -3.97 15.44
CA ARG A 89 -4.66 -4.46 16.65
C ARG A 89 -5.59 -5.20 17.60
N LYS A 90 -6.86 -5.29 17.23
CA LYS A 90 -7.85 -5.92 18.11
C LYS A 90 -7.98 -7.42 17.91
N SER A 91 -7.39 -7.93 16.88
CA SER A 91 -7.42 -9.35 16.59
C SER A 91 -6.27 -10.10 17.22
#